data_5819be9e076da78afde35b21d5788fc7
#
_entry.id   5819be9e076da78afde35b21d5788fc7
#
_cell.length_a   1.000
_cell.length_b   1.000
_cell.length_c   1.000
_cell.angle_alpha   90.00
_cell.angle_beta   90.00
_cell.angle_gamma   90.00
#
_symmetry.space_group_name_H-M   'P 1'
#
loop_
_entity.id
_entity.type
_entity.pdbx_description
1 polymer ?
#
loop_
_entity_poly.entity_id
_entity_poly.type
_entity_poly.pdbx_seq_one_letter_code
_entity_poly.pdbx_strand_id
1 'polypeptide(L)'
;MGKFIKELKEERYSFGQLALTIIFVTCLIISNIIASKQIQLPFNLVMPGAVIIFPITYILSDIFSEVYGYAWSRATNYMGLIMNLLAVIAFAIAIKIPAPIFYENQEAFKTILGSTPKILIASTLGLWVGDFLNDNVFRLMKKKYKDTHENYSQRAILSSLVGEIGDSLIFIPIVFYGAMPLDVMIKMVFTQAFLKVGYEVLILPLSRALMLKVSEYEKNFRS
;
A
#
# COMPACT_ATOMS: atom_id res chain seq x y z
N MET A 1 13.46 8.01 17.81
CA MET A 1 13.69 8.95 16.69
C MET A 1 15.18 9.20 16.41
N GLY A 2 16.03 9.53 17.41
CA GLY A 2 17.45 9.83 17.17
C GLY A 2 18.28 8.69 16.57
N LYS A 3 18.12 7.44 17.03
CA LYS A 3 18.84 6.27 16.51
C LYS A 3 18.49 5.99 15.03
N PHE A 4 17.21 6.08 14.70
CA PHE A 4 16.69 5.91 13.34
C PHE A 4 17.28 6.93 12.34
N ILE A 5 17.31 8.22 12.71
CA ILE A 5 17.89 9.28 11.87
C ILE A 5 19.40 9.09 11.73
N LYS A 6 20.08 8.60 12.77
CA LYS A 6 21.52 8.35 12.75
C LYS A 6 21.86 7.22 11.76
N GLU A 7 21.12 6.10 11.81
CA GLU A 7 21.29 4.98 10.88
C GLU A 7 21.15 5.43 9.42
N LEU A 8 20.14 6.27 9.10
CA LEU A 8 19.93 6.79 7.76
C LEU A 8 21.02 7.77 7.28
N LYS A 9 21.72 8.46 8.18
CA LYS A 9 22.76 9.44 7.82
C LYS A 9 24.12 8.83 7.55
N GLU A 10 24.41 7.65 8.09
CA GLU A 10 25.71 7.00 8.00
C GLU A 10 25.83 6.08 6.77
N GLU A 11 24.73 5.81 6.06
CA GLU A 11 24.73 4.95 4.87
C GLU A 11 25.00 5.72 3.57
N ARG A 12 25.78 5.09 2.66
CA ARG A 12 25.87 5.54 1.26
C ARG A 12 24.69 4.97 0.50
N TYR A 13 23.94 5.84 -0.17
CA TYR A 13 22.78 5.45 -0.96
C TYR A 13 23.17 5.17 -2.39
N SER A 14 22.74 4.03 -2.92
CA SER A 14 22.92 3.68 -4.33
C SER A 14 21.90 4.39 -5.21
N PHE A 15 22.23 4.52 -6.50
CA PHE A 15 21.24 4.98 -7.49
C PHE A 15 20.04 4.03 -7.57
N GLY A 16 20.26 2.70 -7.46
CA GLY A 16 19.20 1.70 -7.44
C GLY A 16 18.23 1.92 -6.27
N GLN A 17 18.75 2.13 -5.07
CA GLN A 17 17.97 2.42 -3.86
C GLN A 17 17.10 3.67 -4.03
N LEU A 18 17.66 4.75 -4.59
CA LEU A 18 16.93 5.99 -4.85
C LEU A 18 15.84 5.78 -5.91
N ALA A 19 16.19 5.11 -7.03
CA ALA A 19 15.23 4.84 -8.12
C ALA A 19 14.03 4.02 -7.65
N LEU A 20 14.26 2.94 -6.91
CA LEU A 20 13.19 2.09 -6.35
C LEU A 20 12.31 2.88 -5.37
N THR A 21 12.90 3.76 -4.55
CA THR A 21 12.14 4.64 -3.64
C THR A 21 11.24 5.61 -4.42
N ILE A 22 11.75 6.23 -5.50
CA ILE A 22 10.95 7.11 -6.34
C ILE A 22 9.80 6.35 -6.99
N ILE A 23 10.04 5.15 -7.52
CA ILE A 23 9.01 4.31 -8.12
C ILE A 23 7.93 3.98 -7.07
N PHE A 24 8.32 3.56 -5.87
CA PHE A 24 7.38 3.24 -4.79
C PHE A 24 6.49 4.42 -4.41
N VAL A 25 7.09 5.58 -4.15
CA VAL A 25 6.35 6.80 -3.79
C VAL A 25 5.41 7.23 -4.93
N THR A 26 5.86 7.14 -6.18
CA THR A 26 5.03 7.42 -7.36
C THR A 26 3.86 6.45 -7.45
N CYS A 27 4.08 5.16 -7.23
CA CYS A 27 3.02 4.14 -7.19
C CYS A 27 1.99 4.45 -6.10
N LEU A 28 2.42 4.90 -4.92
CA LEU A 28 1.49 5.28 -3.85
C LEU A 28 0.61 6.49 -4.23
N ILE A 29 1.17 7.50 -4.89
CA ILE A 29 0.41 8.68 -5.35
C ILE A 29 -0.59 8.27 -6.44
N ILE A 30 -0.15 7.49 -7.44
CA ILE A 30 -1.02 6.98 -8.50
C ILE A 30 -2.15 6.13 -7.90
N SER A 31 -1.81 5.24 -6.96
CA SER A 31 -2.76 4.38 -6.27
C SER A 31 -3.87 5.18 -5.56
N ASN A 32 -3.48 6.29 -4.89
CA ASN A 32 -4.41 7.18 -4.20
C ASN A 32 -5.39 7.86 -5.18
N ILE A 33 -4.94 8.21 -6.38
CA ILE A 33 -5.80 8.83 -7.42
C ILE A 33 -6.74 7.79 -8.01
N ILE A 34 -6.22 6.66 -8.48
CA ILE A 34 -7.02 5.65 -9.19
C ILE A 34 -7.91 4.83 -8.27
N ALA A 35 -7.69 4.85 -6.95
CA ALA A 35 -8.57 4.20 -5.98
C ALA A 35 -10.00 4.75 -5.99
N SER A 36 -10.20 6.00 -6.45
CA SER A 36 -11.51 6.61 -6.63
C SER A 36 -12.35 5.89 -7.69
N LYS A 37 -11.70 5.28 -8.70
CA LYS A 37 -12.38 4.50 -9.72
C LYS A 37 -12.67 3.10 -9.21
N GLN A 38 -13.93 2.69 -9.36
CA GLN A 38 -14.33 1.30 -9.15
C GLN A 38 -14.13 0.51 -10.44
N ILE A 39 -13.55 -0.66 -10.35
CA ILE A 39 -13.41 -1.60 -11.47
C ILE A 39 -14.29 -2.82 -11.22
N GLN A 40 -14.90 -3.32 -12.27
CA GLN A 40 -15.71 -4.54 -12.25
C GLN A 40 -14.85 -5.72 -12.66
N LEU A 41 -14.87 -6.76 -11.85
CA LEU A 41 -14.26 -8.06 -12.09
C LEU A 41 -15.32 -9.07 -12.56
N PRO A 42 -14.91 -10.25 -13.07
CA PRO A 42 -15.83 -11.37 -13.30
C PRO A 42 -16.70 -11.67 -12.08
N PHE A 43 -17.87 -12.28 -12.29
CA PHE A 43 -18.84 -12.61 -11.25
C PHE A 43 -19.45 -11.40 -10.52
N ASN A 44 -19.50 -10.23 -11.18
CA ASN A 44 -20.01 -8.97 -10.61
C ASN A 44 -19.30 -8.52 -9.32
N LEU A 45 -18.04 -8.90 -9.16
CA LEU A 45 -17.21 -8.42 -8.06
C LEU A 45 -16.70 -7.00 -8.39
N VAL A 46 -16.58 -6.16 -7.37
CA VAL A 46 -16.14 -4.76 -7.52
C VAL A 46 -14.93 -4.52 -6.66
N MET A 47 -13.97 -3.74 -7.17
CA MET A 47 -12.76 -3.36 -6.44
C MET A 47 -12.34 -1.91 -6.74
N PRO A 48 -11.57 -1.26 -5.82
CA PRO A 48 -10.89 -0.02 -6.15
C PRO A 48 -9.85 -0.21 -7.24
N GLY A 49 -9.69 0.77 -8.14
CA GLY A 49 -8.70 0.71 -9.23
C GLY A 49 -7.25 0.57 -8.77
N ALA A 50 -6.97 0.95 -7.52
CA ALA A 50 -5.65 0.80 -6.89
C ALA A 50 -5.09 -0.64 -6.94
N VAL A 51 -5.94 -1.65 -7.07
CA VAL A 51 -5.53 -3.06 -7.18
C VAL A 51 -4.51 -3.31 -8.30
N ILE A 52 -4.52 -2.50 -9.35
CA ILE A 52 -3.57 -2.61 -10.48
C ILE A 52 -2.12 -2.33 -10.03
N ILE A 53 -1.94 -1.48 -9.04
CA ILE A 53 -0.62 -1.01 -8.56
C ILE A 53 -0.11 -1.87 -7.38
N PHE A 54 -0.98 -2.51 -6.62
CA PHE A 54 -0.58 -3.30 -5.43
C PHE A 54 0.54 -4.31 -5.67
N PRO A 55 0.57 -5.08 -6.79
CA PRO A 55 1.67 -6.02 -7.04
C PRO A 55 3.05 -5.36 -7.02
N ILE A 56 3.16 -4.15 -7.59
CA ILE A 56 4.42 -3.40 -7.65
C ILE A 56 4.82 -2.92 -6.25
N THR A 57 3.86 -2.39 -5.48
CA THR A 57 4.16 -1.89 -4.13
C THR A 57 4.55 -3.00 -3.17
N TYR A 58 3.99 -4.20 -3.28
CA TYR A 58 4.38 -5.36 -2.48
C TYR A 58 5.81 -5.80 -2.78
N ILE A 59 6.17 -5.98 -4.05
CA ILE A 59 7.54 -6.34 -4.45
C ILE A 59 8.55 -5.32 -3.91
N LEU A 60 8.25 -4.03 -4.05
CA LEU A 60 9.15 -2.97 -3.57
C LEU A 60 9.25 -2.93 -2.05
N SER A 61 8.16 -3.17 -1.33
CA SER A 61 8.14 -3.26 0.12
C SER A 61 9.01 -4.41 0.63
N ASP A 62 8.94 -5.57 -0.02
CA ASP A 62 9.78 -6.73 0.28
C ASP A 62 11.26 -6.40 0.07
N ILE A 63 11.61 -5.78 -1.07
CA ILE A 63 12.98 -5.36 -1.37
C ILE A 63 13.49 -4.37 -0.33
N PHE A 64 12.69 -3.39 0.07
CA PHE A 64 13.10 -2.42 1.09
C PHE A 64 13.36 -3.08 2.43
N SER A 65 12.53 -4.01 2.85
CA SER A 65 12.67 -4.68 4.14
C SER A 65 13.87 -5.63 4.18
N GLU A 66 14.08 -6.40 3.12
CA GLU A 66 15.09 -7.47 3.08
C GLU A 66 16.47 -6.99 2.62
N VAL A 67 16.54 -6.06 1.65
CA VAL A 67 17.82 -5.63 1.07
C VAL A 67 18.35 -4.37 1.76
N TYR A 68 17.48 -3.40 2.02
CA TYR A 68 17.87 -2.10 2.60
C TYR A 68 17.58 -1.99 4.10
N GLY A 69 16.86 -2.97 4.65
CA GLY A 69 16.58 -3.08 6.07
C GLY A 69 15.41 -2.23 6.57
N TYR A 70 15.02 -2.50 7.80
CA TYR A 70 13.82 -1.96 8.43
C TYR A 70 13.79 -0.42 8.52
N ALA A 71 14.92 0.20 8.78
CA ALA A 71 15.02 1.66 8.87
C ALA A 71 14.68 2.33 7.55
N TRP A 72 15.22 1.81 6.43
CA TRP A 72 14.91 2.33 5.10
C TRP A 72 13.46 2.08 4.69
N SER A 73 12.96 0.87 4.92
CA SER A 73 11.55 0.52 4.65
C SER A 73 10.59 1.50 5.34
N ARG A 74 10.80 1.78 6.62
CA ARG A 74 9.99 2.77 7.34
C ARG A 74 10.15 4.19 6.82
N ALA A 75 11.38 4.60 6.50
CA ALA A 75 11.63 5.93 5.94
C ALA A 75 10.90 6.11 4.61
N THR A 76 10.94 5.11 3.74
CA THR A 76 10.25 5.13 2.44
C THR A 76 8.73 5.20 2.61
N ASN A 77 8.15 4.47 3.56
CA ASN A 77 6.73 4.55 3.88
C ASN A 77 6.33 5.94 4.40
N TYR A 78 7.12 6.56 5.28
CA TYR A 78 6.87 7.93 5.73
C TYR A 78 7.02 8.96 4.60
N MET A 79 8.02 8.81 3.72
CA MET A 79 8.17 9.65 2.53
C MET A 79 6.95 9.52 1.60
N GLY A 80 6.47 8.30 1.38
CA GLY A 80 5.26 8.04 0.63
C GLY A 80 4.03 8.75 1.21
N LEU A 81 3.83 8.68 2.52
CA LEU A 81 2.74 9.36 3.21
C LEU A 81 2.85 10.89 3.07
N ILE A 82 4.05 11.46 3.27
CA ILE A 82 4.29 12.91 3.16
C ILE A 82 4.05 13.38 1.71
N MET A 83 4.52 12.64 0.71
CA MET A 83 4.33 12.99 -0.69
C MET A 83 2.86 12.87 -1.12
N ASN A 84 2.13 11.87 -0.62
CA ASN A 84 0.68 11.80 -0.81
C ASN A 84 -0.05 12.98 -0.18
N LEU A 85 0.34 13.39 1.04
CA LEU A 85 -0.24 14.56 1.70
C LEU A 85 0.02 15.83 0.89
N LEU A 86 1.24 16.00 0.37
CA LEU A 86 1.60 17.11 -0.50
C LEU A 86 0.73 17.14 -1.77
N ALA A 87 0.56 15.98 -2.42
CA ALA A 87 -0.30 15.86 -3.60
C ALA A 87 -1.76 16.23 -3.28
N VAL A 88 -2.30 15.73 -2.17
CA VAL A 88 -3.67 16.05 -1.71
C VAL A 88 -3.84 17.55 -1.46
N ILE A 89 -2.86 18.20 -0.82
CA ILE A 89 -2.89 19.65 -0.60
C ILE A 89 -2.88 20.39 -1.94
N ALA A 90 -2.00 20.01 -2.87
CA ALA A 90 -1.91 20.62 -4.19
C ALA A 90 -3.24 20.48 -4.97
N PHE A 91 -3.85 19.29 -4.93
CA PHE A 91 -5.16 19.05 -5.56
C PHE A 91 -6.27 19.90 -4.92
N ALA A 92 -6.29 20.00 -3.58
CA ALA A 92 -7.26 20.81 -2.88
C ALA A 92 -7.15 22.31 -3.23
N ILE A 93 -5.93 22.81 -3.37
CA ILE A 93 -5.66 24.20 -3.82
C ILE A 93 -6.15 24.36 -5.26
N ALA A 94 -5.76 23.46 -6.17
CA ALA A 94 -6.13 23.55 -7.59
C ALA A 94 -7.67 23.50 -7.79
N ILE A 95 -8.39 22.70 -7.01
CA ILE A 95 -9.86 22.63 -7.05
C ILE A 95 -10.51 23.94 -6.62
N LYS A 96 -9.92 24.66 -5.64
CA LYS A 96 -10.46 25.92 -5.11
C LYS A 96 -10.21 27.13 -6.00
N ILE A 97 -9.22 27.05 -6.88
CA ILE A 97 -8.91 28.13 -7.82
C ILE A 97 -10.03 28.20 -8.87
N PRO A 98 -10.65 29.36 -9.12
CA PRO A 98 -11.70 29.51 -10.12
C PRO A 98 -11.22 29.10 -11.50
N ALA A 99 -12.02 28.28 -12.19
CA ALA A 99 -11.75 27.90 -13.57
C ALA A 99 -12.20 29.00 -14.54
N PRO A 100 -11.49 29.20 -15.68
CA PRO A 100 -11.94 30.11 -16.72
C PRO A 100 -13.24 29.56 -17.38
N ILE A 101 -14.02 30.48 -17.96
CA ILE A 101 -15.38 30.17 -18.49
C ILE A 101 -15.37 29.04 -19.54
N PHE A 102 -14.27 28.89 -20.28
CA PHE A 102 -14.14 27.87 -21.33
C PHE A 102 -13.65 26.50 -20.78
N TYR A 103 -13.41 26.35 -19.46
CA TYR A 103 -12.98 25.09 -18.86
C TYR A 103 -14.19 24.27 -18.39
N GLU A 104 -14.64 23.34 -19.23
CA GLU A 104 -15.85 22.55 -18.99
C GLU A 104 -15.66 21.39 -18.00
N ASN A 105 -14.39 21.00 -17.68
CA ASN A 105 -14.08 19.78 -16.94
C ASN A 105 -13.89 20.00 -15.42
N GLN A 106 -14.27 21.16 -14.87
CA GLN A 106 -14.07 21.47 -13.45
C GLN A 106 -14.74 20.46 -12.51
N GLU A 107 -15.96 20.02 -12.80
CA GLU A 107 -16.66 19.05 -11.95
C GLU A 107 -16.05 17.64 -12.04
N ALA A 108 -15.58 17.21 -13.22
CA ALA A 108 -14.85 15.95 -13.36
C ALA A 108 -13.52 15.98 -12.58
N PHE A 109 -12.78 17.08 -12.68
CA PHE A 109 -11.54 17.31 -11.95
C PHE A 109 -11.77 17.25 -10.43
N LYS A 110 -12.78 17.94 -9.94
CA LYS A 110 -13.19 17.96 -8.53
C LYS A 110 -13.67 16.58 -8.05
N THR A 111 -14.42 15.85 -8.85
CA THR A 111 -14.95 14.52 -8.52
C THR A 111 -13.81 13.52 -8.31
N ILE A 112 -12.81 13.51 -9.20
CA ILE A 112 -11.69 12.58 -9.13
C ILE A 112 -10.71 12.97 -8.02
N LEU A 113 -10.16 14.19 -8.08
CA LEU A 113 -9.10 14.61 -7.18
C LEU A 113 -9.62 15.02 -5.78
N GLY A 114 -10.86 15.47 -5.69
CA GLY A 114 -11.49 15.81 -4.39
C GLY A 114 -11.77 14.60 -3.51
N SER A 115 -11.73 13.37 -4.05
CA SER A 115 -11.84 12.14 -3.26
C SER A 115 -10.52 11.75 -2.57
N THR A 116 -9.37 12.26 -3.03
CA THR A 116 -8.04 11.84 -2.59
C THR A 116 -7.76 12.09 -1.09
N PRO A 117 -8.23 13.16 -0.43
CA PRO A 117 -8.07 13.32 1.01
C PRO A 117 -8.74 12.20 1.81
N LYS A 118 -9.96 11.84 1.40
CA LYS A 118 -10.74 10.77 2.03
C LYS A 118 -10.06 9.41 1.85
N ILE A 119 -9.53 9.13 0.65
CA ILE A 119 -8.78 7.92 0.34
C ILE A 119 -7.48 7.85 1.15
N LEU A 120 -6.73 8.96 1.26
CA LEU A 120 -5.49 9.01 2.06
C LEU A 120 -5.74 8.71 3.54
N ILE A 121 -6.76 9.29 4.14
CA ILE A 121 -7.15 9.02 5.53
C ILE A 121 -7.57 7.55 5.67
N ALA A 122 -8.42 7.06 4.79
CA ALA A 122 -8.93 5.69 4.82
C ALA A 122 -7.80 4.66 4.70
N SER A 123 -6.87 4.86 3.75
CA SER A 123 -5.72 3.96 3.55
C SER A 123 -4.75 3.98 4.73
N THR A 124 -4.51 5.15 5.33
CA THR A 124 -3.63 5.26 6.51
C THR A 124 -4.24 4.56 7.73
N LEU A 125 -5.52 4.78 8.00
CA LEU A 125 -6.23 4.13 9.11
C LEU A 125 -6.38 2.63 8.88
N GLY A 126 -6.72 2.23 7.65
CA GLY A 126 -6.84 0.83 7.25
C GLY A 126 -5.53 0.08 7.45
N LEU A 127 -4.41 0.64 6.96
CA LEU A 127 -3.09 0.08 7.13
C LEU A 127 -2.75 -0.13 8.62
N TRP A 128 -2.95 0.87 9.46
CA TRP A 128 -2.66 0.75 10.91
C TRP A 128 -3.48 -0.34 11.59
N VAL A 129 -4.78 -0.43 11.27
CA VAL A 129 -5.64 -1.47 11.83
C VAL A 129 -5.26 -2.84 11.28
N GLY A 130 -4.98 -2.93 9.98
CA GLY A 130 -4.53 -4.15 9.32
C GLY A 130 -3.23 -4.69 9.91
N ASP A 131 -2.20 -3.86 10.03
CA ASP A 131 -0.92 -4.22 10.64
C ASP A 131 -1.09 -4.67 12.11
N PHE A 132 -1.89 -3.94 12.88
CA PHE A 132 -2.17 -4.29 14.27
C PHE A 132 -2.85 -5.66 14.39
N LEU A 133 -3.83 -5.96 13.55
CA LEU A 133 -4.52 -7.25 13.54
C LEU A 133 -3.59 -8.37 13.08
N ASN A 134 -2.86 -8.17 11.99
CA ASN A 134 -1.87 -9.12 11.48
C ASN A 134 -0.86 -9.51 12.57
N ASP A 135 -0.22 -8.54 13.20
CA ASP A 135 0.75 -8.74 14.26
C ASP A 135 0.18 -9.51 15.46
N ASN A 136 -1.04 -9.16 15.90
CA ASN A 136 -1.66 -9.81 17.03
C ASN A 136 -2.04 -11.25 16.73
N VAL A 137 -2.63 -11.52 15.56
CA VAL A 137 -2.99 -12.88 15.14
C VAL A 137 -1.75 -13.74 14.98
N PHE A 138 -0.70 -13.22 14.34
CA PHE A 138 0.56 -13.93 14.20
C PHE A 138 1.18 -14.31 15.55
N ARG A 139 1.21 -13.37 16.51
CA ARG A 139 1.70 -13.62 17.87
C ARG A 139 0.85 -14.62 18.66
N LEU A 140 -0.48 -14.55 18.52
CA LEU A 140 -1.40 -15.51 19.16
C LEU A 140 -1.19 -16.92 18.62
N MET A 141 -1.07 -17.05 17.30
CA MET A 141 -0.81 -18.34 16.66
C MET A 141 0.56 -18.91 17.05
N LYS A 142 1.59 -18.05 17.15
CA LYS A 142 2.91 -18.44 17.62
C LYS A 142 2.90 -18.98 19.05
N LYS A 143 2.09 -18.43 19.94
CA LYS A 143 1.93 -18.91 21.32
C LYS A 143 1.18 -20.25 21.39
N LYS A 144 0.21 -20.45 20.53
CA LYS A 144 -0.68 -21.63 20.56
C LYS A 144 -0.06 -22.87 19.89
N TYR A 145 0.65 -22.65 18.79
CA TYR A 145 1.29 -23.72 18.04
C TYR A 145 2.79 -23.66 18.29
N LYS A 146 3.42 -24.78 18.72
CA LYS A 146 4.87 -24.85 18.87
C LYS A 146 5.57 -24.28 17.63
N ASP A 147 6.63 -23.51 17.85
CA ASP A 147 7.37 -22.78 16.81
C ASP A 147 8.14 -23.75 15.89
N THR A 148 7.41 -24.51 15.08
CA THR A 148 7.97 -25.38 14.04
C THR A 148 7.91 -24.66 12.69
N HIS A 149 8.97 -24.81 11.89
CA HIS A 149 9.04 -24.24 10.53
C HIS A 149 7.86 -24.66 9.65
N GLU A 150 7.29 -25.82 9.88
CA GLU A 150 6.12 -26.35 9.14
C GLU A 150 4.87 -25.47 9.25
N ASN A 151 4.65 -24.81 10.39
CA ASN A 151 3.44 -24.01 10.63
C ASN A 151 3.66 -22.50 10.35
N TYR A 152 4.88 -22.10 9.95
CA TYR A 152 5.18 -20.68 9.69
C TYR A 152 4.33 -20.09 8.55
N SER A 153 4.29 -20.77 7.40
CA SER A 153 3.53 -20.31 6.23
C SER A 153 2.04 -20.18 6.51
N GLN A 154 1.47 -21.13 7.26
CA GLN A 154 0.05 -21.07 7.64
C GLN A 154 -0.23 -19.88 8.56
N ARG A 155 0.66 -19.61 9.53
CA ARG A 155 0.54 -18.44 10.43
C ARG A 155 0.64 -17.14 9.65
N ALA A 156 1.60 -17.03 8.74
CA ALA A 156 1.79 -15.86 7.92
C ALA A 156 0.56 -15.58 7.05
N ILE A 157 0.08 -16.56 6.29
CA ILE A 157 -1.07 -16.40 5.40
C ILE A 157 -2.35 -16.06 6.19
N LEU A 158 -2.62 -16.74 7.30
CA LEU A 158 -3.82 -16.48 8.09
C LEU A 158 -3.77 -15.12 8.79
N SER A 159 -2.61 -14.70 9.31
CA SER A 159 -2.47 -13.38 9.91
C SER A 159 -2.57 -12.26 8.87
N SER A 160 -1.96 -12.42 7.68
CA SER A 160 -2.12 -11.50 6.56
C SER A 160 -3.58 -11.39 6.13
N LEU A 161 -4.30 -12.50 6.01
CA LEU A 161 -5.71 -12.46 5.65
C LEU A 161 -6.57 -11.68 6.66
N VAL A 162 -6.34 -11.89 7.96
CA VAL A 162 -7.06 -11.13 8.99
C VAL A 162 -6.67 -9.65 8.96
N GLY A 163 -5.41 -9.34 8.74
CA GLY A 163 -4.93 -7.97 8.56
C GLY A 163 -5.59 -7.29 7.36
N GLU A 164 -5.62 -7.95 6.22
CA GLU A 164 -6.23 -7.41 4.99
C GLU A 164 -7.76 -7.26 5.08
N ILE A 165 -8.44 -8.14 5.80
CA ILE A 165 -9.86 -7.95 6.14
C ILE A 165 -10.03 -6.71 7.01
N GLY A 166 -9.18 -6.53 8.02
CA GLY A 166 -9.21 -5.36 8.90
C GLY A 166 -8.96 -4.04 8.16
N ASP A 167 -7.94 -4.00 7.30
CA ASP A 167 -7.67 -2.87 6.41
C ASP A 167 -8.90 -2.55 5.54
N SER A 168 -9.44 -3.56 4.87
CA SER A 168 -10.59 -3.40 3.97
C SER A 168 -11.87 -2.98 4.68
N LEU A 169 -12.10 -3.45 5.91
CA LEU A 169 -13.24 -3.05 6.75
C LEU A 169 -13.18 -1.57 7.16
N ILE A 170 -12.01 -0.97 7.21
CA ILE A 170 -11.83 0.47 7.47
C ILE A 170 -11.87 1.25 6.16
N PHE A 171 -11.09 0.83 5.19
CA PHE A 171 -10.92 1.54 3.93
C PHE A 171 -12.22 1.66 3.14
N ILE A 172 -12.91 0.54 2.89
CA ILE A 172 -14.05 0.49 1.98
C ILE A 172 -15.23 1.34 2.49
N PRO A 173 -15.67 1.23 3.76
CA PRO A 173 -16.73 2.09 4.25
C PRO A 173 -16.36 3.57 4.24
N ILE A 174 -15.15 3.93 4.64
CA ILE A 174 -14.73 5.34 4.62
C ILE A 174 -14.81 5.88 3.19
N VAL A 175 -14.29 5.17 2.20
CA VAL A 175 -14.20 5.68 0.81
C VAL A 175 -15.55 5.65 0.11
N PHE A 176 -16.32 4.57 0.24
CA PHE A 176 -17.46 4.28 -0.62
C PHE A 176 -18.84 4.38 0.07
N TYR A 177 -18.89 4.75 1.36
CA TYR A 177 -20.18 4.98 2.04
C TYR A 177 -21.01 6.05 1.30
N GLY A 178 -22.24 5.70 0.98
CA GLY A 178 -23.15 6.55 0.21
C GLY A 178 -22.95 6.51 -1.32
N ALA A 179 -21.86 5.88 -1.81
CA ALA A 179 -21.58 5.76 -3.24
C ALA A 179 -22.00 4.39 -3.82
N MET A 180 -22.22 3.39 -2.96
CA MET A 180 -22.66 2.05 -3.38
C MET A 180 -23.50 1.36 -2.29
N PRO A 181 -24.31 0.32 -2.66
CA PRO A 181 -25.08 -0.49 -1.71
C PRO A 181 -24.20 -1.23 -0.70
N LEU A 182 -24.73 -1.47 0.50
CA LEU A 182 -23.98 -2.13 1.59
C LEU A 182 -23.56 -3.56 1.25
N ASP A 183 -24.41 -4.32 0.57
CA ASP A 183 -24.09 -5.68 0.14
C ASP A 183 -22.91 -5.74 -0.83
N VAL A 184 -22.78 -4.72 -1.71
CA VAL A 184 -21.64 -4.57 -2.63
C VAL A 184 -20.37 -4.24 -1.83
N MET A 185 -20.45 -3.34 -0.83
CA MET A 185 -19.32 -3.01 0.03
C MET A 185 -18.82 -4.24 0.81
N ILE A 186 -19.72 -5.05 1.37
CA ILE A 186 -19.36 -6.27 2.08
C ILE A 186 -18.64 -7.26 1.16
N LYS A 187 -19.17 -7.50 -0.04
CA LYS A 187 -18.51 -8.34 -1.06
C LYS A 187 -17.13 -7.79 -1.42
N MET A 188 -17.02 -6.46 -1.60
CA MET A 188 -15.75 -5.78 -1.92
C MET A 188 -14.69 -5.98 -0.82
N VAL A 189 -15.06 -5.93 0.47
CA VAL A 189 -14.15 -6.20 1.60
C VAL A 189 -13.48 -7.57 1.45
N PHE A 190 -14.28 -8.62 1.30
CA PHE A 190 -13.74 -9.97 1.17
C PHE A 190 -12.97 -10.17 -0.13
N THR A 191 -13.52 -9.67 -1.25
CA THR A 191 -12.84 -9.76 -2.56
C THR A 191 -11.47 -9.09 -2.50
N GLN A 192 -11.37 -7.89 -1.94
CA GLN A 192 -10.12 -7.16 -1.82
C GLN A 192 -9.12 -7.91 -0.93
N ALA A 193 -9.55 -8.40 0.24
CA ALA A 193 -8.69 -9.12 1.16
C ALA A 193 -8.15 -10.41 0.52
N PHE A 194 -9.01 -11.23 -0.09
CA PHE A 194 -8.57 -12.47 -0.75
C PHE A 194 -7.65 -12.21 -1.95
N LEU A 195 -7.93 -11.19 -2.76
CA LEU A 195 -7.08 -10.87 -3.90
C LEU A 195 -5.73 -10.30 -3.48
N LYS A 196 -5.67 -9.48 -2.44
CA LYS A 196 -4.40 -8.98 -1.90
C LYS A 196 -3.52 -10.12 -1.39
N VAL A 197 -4.06 -11.02 -0.56
CA VAL A 197 -3.33 -12.21 -0.09
C VAL A 197 -2.97 -13.13 -1.26
N GLY A 198 -3.87 -13.31 -2.22
CA GLY A 198 -3.60 -14.07 -3.45
C GLY A 198 -2.44 -13.46 -4.26
N TYR A 199 -2.41 -12.15 -4.43
CA TYR A 199 -1.27 -11.46 -5.07
C TYR A 199 0.03 -11.64 -4.30
N GLU A 200 0.01 -11.48 -2.98
CA GLU A 200 1.17 -11.68 -2.13
C GLU A 200 1.78 -13.08 -2.37
N VAL A 201 0.97 -14.12 -2.33
CA VAL A 201 1.42 -15.51 -2.57
C VAL A 201 1.92 -15.72 -4.00
N LEU A 202 1.19 -15.23 -5.01
CA LEU A 202 1.54 -15.42 -6.43
C LEU A 202 2.80 -14.66 -6.84
N ILE A 203 3.06 -13.52 -6.21
CA ILE A 203 4.18 -12.63 -6.55
C ILE A 203 5.46 -13.03 -5.80
N LEU A 204 5.37 -13.81 -4.71
CA LEU A 204 6.54 -14.24 -3.93
C LEU A 204 7.72 -14.76 -4.78
N PRO A 205 7.54 -15.63 -5.79
CA PRO A 205 8.66 -16.08 -6.62
C PRO A 205 9.34 -14.96 -7.40
N LEU A 206 8.54 -14.02 -7.94
CA LEU A 206 9.04 -12.87 -8.68
C LEU A 206 9.73 -11.87 -7.75
N SER A 207 9.11 -11.57 -6.61
CA SER A 207 9.68 -10.71 -5.56
C SER A 207 11.05 -11.23 -5.13
N ARG A 208 11.16 -12.55 -4.86
CA ARG A 208 12.42 -13.19 -4.48
C ARG A 208 13.49 -13.08 -5.57
N ALA A 209 13.13 -13.31 -6.83
CA ALA A 209 14.06 -13.20 -7.95
C ALA A 209 14.61 -11.77 -8.13
N LEU A 210 13.73 -10.77 -8.02
CA LEU A 210 14.11 -9.37 -8.10
C LEU A 210 14.95 -8.94 -6.90
N MET A 211 14.58 -9.37 -5.69
CA MET A 211 15.32 -9.12 -4.46
C MET A 211 16.76 -9.62 -4.55
N LEU A 212 16.99 -10.84 -5.08
CA LEU A 212 18.32 -11.39 -5.26
C LEU A 212 19.16 -10.54 -6.22
N LYS A 213 18.59 -10.10 -7.36
CA LYS A 213 19.27 -9.22 -8.32
C LYS A 213 19.64 -7.87 -7.71
N VAL A 214 18.71 -7.26 -6.96
CA VAL A 214 18.96 -5.99 -6.28
C VAL A 214 20.03 -6.17 -5.19
N SER A 215 19.97 -7.24 -4.42
CA SER A 215 20.99 -7.55 -3.40
C SER A 215 22.39 -7.72 -4.00
N GLU A 216 22.51 -8.38 -5.15
CA GLU A 216 23.79 -8.53 -5.88
C GLU A 216 24.31 -7.17 -6.39
N TYR A 217 23.43 -6.35 -6.99
CA TYR A 217 23.78 -4.99 -7.39
C TYR A 217 24.30 -4.14 -6.23
N GLU A 218 23.62 -4.18 -5.09
CA GLU A 218 24.01 -3.41 -3.90
C GLU A 218 25.31 -3.90 -3.27
N LYS A 219 25.59 -5.20 -3.27
CA LYS A 219 26.88 -5.73 -2.83
C LYS A 219 28.03 -5.19 -3.68
N ASN A 220 27.86 -5.16 -5.00
CA ASN A 220 28.88 -4.63 -5.92
C ASN A 220 29.05 -3.11 -5.79
N PHE A 221 28.02 -2.38 -5.38
CA PHE A 221 28.09 -0.93 -5.14
C PHE A 221 28.82 -0.60 -3.83
N ARG A 222 28.68 -1.46 -2.80
CA ARG A 222 29.28 -1.23 -1.47
C ARG A 222 30.70 -1.80 -1.33
N SER A 223 31.14 -2.65 -2.28
CA SER A 223 32.51 -3.15 -2.39
C SER A 223 33.46 -2.11 -2.97
#